data_9d83ba16df97f50de71b99100b18554a
#
_entry.id   9d83ba16df97f50de71b99100b18554a
#
_cell.length_a   1.000
_cell.length_b   1.000
_cell.length_c   1.000
_cell.angle_alpha   90.00
_cell.angle_beta   90.00
_cell.angle_gamma   90.00
#
_symmetry.space_group_name_H-M   'P 1'
#
loop_
_entity.id
_entity.type
_entity.pdbx_description
1 polymer ?
#
loop_
_entity_poly.entity_id
_entity_poly.type
_entity_poly.pdbx_seq_one_letter_code
_entity_poly.pdbx_strand_id
1 'polypeptide(L)'
;MNRDEKLDRFAALAPRIVDTESRRAVFPREPTGGTWISANDAGVCLALINWHRVAREPKHDVVSRGQVVRALASKSGADEIADRVGKLPLRKLRPFRLIAIVPSERHVIEWRWNLERLTMRRHEWQRQHWFSSGFDECRAELERQRICDAAQDRQSTRSLRWLRQLHRSHAPKRGPFSICMHRSDASTVSYTEVAVSGRRATMRYKSGPCCSNGAMVTRTISLARGL
;
A
#
# COMPACT_ATOMS: atom_id res chain seq x y z
N MET A 1 -1.20 -3.44 5.25
CA MET A 1 -0.21 -3.63 4.17
C MET A 1 1.13 -4.02 4.76
N ASN A 2 1.68 -5.16 4.34
CA ASN A 2 3.07 -5.51 4.58
C ASN A 2 3.94 -4.83 3.52
N ARG A 3 5.08 -4.29 3.92
CA ARG A 3 6.10 -3.80 3.01
C ARG A 3 7.25 -4.79 3.02
N ASP A 4 7.41 -5.49 1.91
CA ASP A 4 8.53 -6.41 1.68
C ASP A 4 9.66 -5.63 0.99
N GLU A 5 10.88 -5.77 1.49
CA GLU A 5 12.03 -5.03 1.00
C GLU A 5 13.33 -5.83 1.23
N LYS A 6 14.38 -5.49 0.46
CA LYS A 6 15.71 -6.01 0.68
C LYS A 6 16.25 -5.61 2.06
N LEU A 7 17.05 -6.47 2.68
CA LEU A 7 17.58 -6.24 4.03
C LEU A 7 18.65 -5.15 4.09
N ASP A 8 19.30 -4.84 2.97
CA ASP A 8 20.32 -3.81 2.83
C ASP A 8 19.73 -2.39 2.66
N ARG A 9 18.39 -2.25 2.52
CA ARG A 9 17.77 -0.93 2.44
C ARG A 9 17.63 -0.25 3.79
N PHE A 10 17.78 1.06 3.78
CA PHE A 10 17.53 1.88 4.96
C PHE A 10 16.13 1.69 5.52
N ALA A 11 16.04 1.66 6.85
CA ALA A 11 14.77 1.61 7.54
C ALA A 11 13.89 2.83 7.20
N ALA A 12 12.61 2.59 7.05
CA ALA A 12 11.66 3.66 6.83
C ALA A 12 11.38 4.44 8.12
N LEU A 13 11.09 5.73 7.98
CA LEU A 13 10.69 6.60 9.06
C LEU A 13 9.22 6.39 9.40
N ALA A 14 8.90 6.45 10.68
CA ALA A 14 7.52 6.35 11.17
C ALA A 14 6.60 7.42 10.54
N PRO A 15 5.28 7.15 10.46
CA PRO A 15 4.35 8.09 9.86
C PRO A 15 4.29 9.42 10.60
N ARG A 16 4.19 10.49 9.82
CA ARG A 16 3.93 11.85 10.30
C ARG A 16 2.71 12.42 9.61
N ILE A 17 2.05 13.33 10.28
CA ILE A 17 1.02 14.19 9.70
C ILE A 17 1.76 15.31 8.98
N VAL A 18 1.36 15.57 7.75
CA VAL A 18 1.97 16.56 6.86
C VAL A 18 0.86 17.41 6.27
N ASP A 19 1.00 18.71 6.34
CA ASP A 19 0.17 19.64 5.59
C ASP A 19 0.66 19.64 4.14
N THR A 20 -0.24 19.35 3.23
CA THR A 20 -0.03 19.42 1.79
C THR A 20 -0.68 20.67 1.24
N GLU A 21 -0.61 20.92 -0.06
CA GLU A 21 -1.19 22.11 -0.70
C GLU A 21 -2.67 22.36 -0.35
N SER A 22 -3.46 21.30 -0.18
CA SER A 22 -4.91 21.41 0.04
C SER A 22 -5.47 20.52 1.13
N ARG A 23 -4.66 19.62 1.71
CA ARG A 23 -5.12 18.58 2.63
C ARG A 23 -4.07 18.25 3.68
N ARG A 24 -4.53 17.73 4.81
CA ARG A 24 -3.66 17.04 5.76
C ARG A 24 -3.56 15.57 5.39
N ALA A 25 -2.36 15.06 5.29
CA ALA A 25 -2.11 13.66 4.98
C ALA A 25 -1.21 13.01 6.04
N VAL A 26 -1.30 11.70 6.17
CA VAL A 26 -0.46 10.89 7.04
C VAL A 26 0.15 9.75 6.26
N PHE A 27 1.48 9.59 6.36
CA PHE A 27 2.21 8.51 5.70
C PHE A 27 3.57 8.25 6.36
N PRO A 28 4.08 7.00 6.32
CA PRO A 28 5.49 6.71 6.61
C PRO A 28 6.36 7.20 5.45
N ARG A 29 7.66 7.37 5.67
CA ARG A 29 8.55 7.92 4.65
C ARG A 29 9.81 7.09 4.50
N GLU A 30 10.29 6.98 3.27
CA GLU A 30 11.69 6.60 3.04
C GLU A 30 12.62 7.78 3.36
N PRO A 31 13.89 7.56 3.72
CA PRO A 31 14.86 8.63 3.93
C PRO A 31 14.95 9.57 2.71
N THR A 32 14.76 9.05 1.49
CA THR A 32 14.73 9.80 0.23
C THR A 32 13.42 10.56 -0.01
N GLY A 33 12.47 10.55 0.93
CA GLY A 33 11.24 11.31 0.90
C GLY A 33 10.05 10.63 0.19
N GLY A 34 10.22 9.44 -0.38
CA GLY A 34 9.12 8.66 -0.96
C GLY A 34 8.24 7.99 0.09
N THR A 35 7.04 7.54 -0.33
CA THR A 35 6.15 6.71 0.48
C THR A 35 5.40 5.69 -0.38
N TRP A 36 4.92 4.61 0.24
CA TRP A 36 4.17 3.53 -0.43
C TRP A 36 2.71 3.47 -0.02
N ILE A 37 2.33 4.22 1.00
CA ILE A 37 0.96 4.26 1.52
C ILE A 37 0.70 5.62 2.15
N SER A 38 -0.49 6.17 1.95
CA SER A 38 -0.95 7.40 2.61
C SER A 38 -2.44 7.32 2.94
N ALA A 39 -2.86 8.15 3.89
CA ALA A 39 -4.25 8.51 4.10
C ALA A 39 -4.34 10.03 4.29
N ASN A 40 -5.47 10.64 3.93
CA ASN A 40 -5.68 12.08 4.09
C ASN A 40 -7.01 12.40 4.81
N ASP A 41 -7.24 13.67 5.06
CA ASP A 41 -8.42 14.17 5.76
C ASP A 41 -9.71 14.17 4.91
N ALA A 42 -9.64 13.80 3.63
CA ALA A 42 -10.81 13.41 2.84
C ALA A 42 -11.14 11.91 3.00
N GLY A 43 -10.39 11.17 3.83
CA GLY A 43 -10.57 9.73 3.99
C GLY A 43 -9.95 8.89 2.87
N VAL A 44 -9.36 9.51 1.85
CA VAL A 44 -8.71 8.80 0.73
C VAL A 44 -7.49 8.06 1.23
N CYS A 45 -7.41 6.76 0.87
CA CYS A 45 -6.25 5.92 1.14
C CYS A 45 -5.59 5.53 -0.19
N LEU A 46 -4.28 5.72 -0.27
CA LEU A 46 -3.47 5.32 -1.42
C LEU A 46 -2.46 4.26 -1.00
N ALA A 47 -2.31 3.22 -1.81
CA ALA A 47 -1.27 2.22 -1.63
C ALA A 47 -0.62 1.91 -2.98
N LEU A 48 0.69 1.82 -3.00
CA LEU A 48 1.45 1.48 -4.21
C LEU A 48 2.23 0.19 -3.96
N ILE A 49 2.14 -0.72 -4.92
CA ILE A 49 2.94 -1.94 -4.97
C ILE A 49 3.75 -2.00 -6.27
N ASN A 50 4.87 -2.67 -6.20
CA ASN A 50 5.70 -2.95 -7.36
C ASN A 50 4.97 -3.92 -8.30
N TRP A 51 5.24 -3.85 -9.59
CA TRP A 51 4.71 -4.79 -10.55
C TRP A 51 5.86 -5.53 -11.25
N HIS A 52 6.30 -6.61 -10.62
CA HIS A 52 7.49 -7.36 -11.03
C HIS A 52 7.28 -8.26 -12.25
N ARG A 53 6.02 -8.58 -12.60
CA ARG A 53 5.72 -9.30 -13.86
C ARG A 53 6.20 -8.56 -15.10
N VAL A 54 6.31 -7.25 -15.02
CA VAL A 54 6.86 -6.44 -16.10
C VAL A 54 8.36 -6.37 -15.91
N ALA A 55 9.08 -7.22 -16.64
CA ALA A 55 10.54 -7.32 -16.55
C ALA A 55 11.30 -6.21 -17.29
N ARG A 56 10.67 -5.06 -17.48
CA ARG A 56 11.24 -3.90 -18.20
C ARG A 56 11.62 -2.81 -17.20
N GLU A 57 12.63 -2.02 -17.56
CA GLU A 57 13.10 -0.87 -16.80
C GLU A 57 12.98 0.41 -17.64
N PRO A 58 12.78 1.56 -17.00
CA PRO A 58 12.87 2.85 -17.67
C PRO A 58 14.27 3.04 -18.28
N LYS A 59 14.34 3.67 -19.44
CA LYS A 59 15.61 3.84 -20.17
C LYS A 59 16.54 4.87 -19.51
N HIS A 60 16.00 5.91 -18.88
CA HIS A 60 16.77 7.05 -18.34
C HIS A 60 16.09 7.62 -17.08
N ASP A 61 16.88 8.29 -16.24
CA ASP A 61 16.43 9.16 -15.12
C ASP A 61 15.34 8.55 -14.24
N VAL A 62 15.60 7.38 -13.68
CA VAL A 62 14.61 6.66 -12.88
C VAL A 62 14.21 7.44 -11.62
N VAL A 63 12.93 7.77 -11.53
CA VAL A 63 12.32 8.38 -10.35
C VAL A 63 11.75 7.31 -9.43
N SER A 64 11.91 7.49 -8.11
CA SER A 64 11.34 6.59 -7.13
C SER A 64 9.81 6.55 -7.24
N ARG A 65 9.24 5.34 -7.33
CA ARG A 65 7.78 5.12 -7.30
C ARG A 65 7.11 5.71 -6.05
N GLY A 66 7.84 5.84 -4.94
CA GLY A 66 7.34 6.48 -3.72
C GLY A 66 6.91 7.94 -3.91
N GLN A 67 7.37 8.62 -4.97
CA GLN A 67 6.91 9.97 -5.31
C GLN A 67 5.48 9.97 -5.87
N VAL A 68 5.00 8.87 -6.45
CA VAL A 68 3.62 8.74 -6.96
C VAL A 68 2.63 8.95 -5.83
N VAL A 69 2.73 8.18 -4.74
CA VAL A 69 1.81 8.30 -3.60
C VAL A 69 1.90 9.69 -2.97
N ARG A 70 3.13 10.24 -2.86
CA ARG A 70 3.33 11.57 -2.31
C ARG A 70 2.65 12.66 -3.16
N ALA A 71 2.76 12.58 -4.48
CA ALA A 71 2.15 13.54 -5.42
C ALA A 71 0.60 13.49 -5.42
N LEU A 72 0.02 12.41 -4.93
CA LEU A 72 -1.41 12.17 -4.88
C LEU A 72 -2.00 12.34 -3.46
N ALA A 73 -1.17 12.49 -2.43
CA ALA A 73 -1.59 12.48 -1.04
C ALA A 73 -2.59 13.60 -0.68
N SER A 74 -2.63 14.69 -1.47
CA SER A 74 -3.57 15.81 -1.30
C SER A 74 -4.92 15.64 -2.02
N LYS A 75 -5.11 14.59 -2.82
CA LYS A 75 -6.29 14.44 -3.66
C LYS A 75 -7.48 13.86 -2.89
N SER A 76 -8.68 14.39 -3.14
CA SER A 76 -9.88 14.11 -2.35
C SER A 76 -10.88 13.17 -3.04
N GLY A 77 -10.78 12.99 -4.35
CA GLY A 77 -11.73 12.19 -5.13
C GLY A 77 -11.06 11.40 -6.26
N ALA A 78 -11.83 10.50 -6.85
CA ALA A 78 -11.36 9.63 -7.92
C ALA A 78 -10.88 10.39 -9.15
N ASP A 79 -11.61 11.43 -9.54
CA ASP A 79 -11.30 12.22 -10.74
C ASP A 79 -10.04 13.06 -10.55
N GLU A 80 -9.85 13.66 -9.37
CA GLU A 80 -8.62 14.40 -9.05
C GLU A 80 -7.39 13.48 -9.05
N ILE A 81 -7.56 12.24 -8.56
CA ILE A 81 -6.50 11.24 -8.59
C ILE A 81 -6.19 10.84 -10.02
N ALA A 82 -7.21 10.56 -10.83
CA ALA A 82 -7.04 10.16 -12.23
C ALA A 82 -6.34 11.24 -13.06
N ASP A 83 -6.78 12.50 -12.94
CA ASP A 83 -6.12 13.64 -13.59
C ASP A 83 -4.65 13.75 -13.18
N ARG A 84 -4.36 13.66 -11.89
CA ARG A 84 -2.99 13.78 -11.40
C ARG A 84 -2.11 12.60 -11.79
N VAL A 85 -2.64 11.37 -11.82
CA VAL A 85 -1.92 10.17 -12.28
C VAL A 85 -1.53 10.33 -13.74
N GLY A 86 -2.42 10.87 -14.60
CA GLY A 86 -2.12 11.14 -16.00
C GLY A 86 -0.99 12.16 -16.24
N LYS A 87 -0.74 13.03 -15.26
CA LYS A 87 0.30 14.08 -15.32
C LYS A 87 1.64 13.66 -14.68
N LEU A 88 1.75 12.41 -14.20
CA LEU A 88 3.01 11.91 -13.65
C LEU A 88 4.05 11.67 -14.75
N PRO A 89 5.35 11.74 -14.43
CA PRO A 89 6.43 11.43 -15.38
C PRO A 89 6.55 9.90 -15.55
N LEU A 90 5.51 9.27 -16.08
CA LEU A 90 5.36 7.82 -16.13
C LEU A 90 6.57 7.11 -16.77
N ARG A 91 7.15 7.67 -17.83
CA ARG A 91 8.30 7.10 -18.54
C ARG A 91 9.56 6.98 -17.65
N LYS A 92 9.62 7.76 -16.55
CA LYS A 92 10.71 7.71 -15.56
C LYS A 92 10.40 6.78 -14.37
N LEU A 93 9.20 6.21 -14.31
CA LEU A 93 8.75 5.37 -13.22
C LEU A 93 8.80 3.89 -13.62
N ARG A 94 9.40 3.07 -12.76
CA ARG A 94 9.32 1.62 -12.89
C ARG A 94 7.87 1.14 -12.85
N PRO A 95 7.55 -0.04 -13.42
CA PRO A 95 6.21 -0.61 -13.37
C PRO A 95 5.64 -0.66 -11.94
N PHE A 96 4.37 -0.28 -11.82
CA PHE A 96 3.68 -0.25 -10.53
C PHE A 96 2.18 -0.53 -10.67
N ARG A 97 1.58 -0.86 -9.54
CA ARG A 97 0.14 -0.87 -9.33
C ARG A 97 -0.17 0.12 -8.21
N LEU A 98 -1.01 1.10 -8.49
CA LEU A 98 -1.49 2.08 -7.51
C LEU A 98 -2.94 1.78 -7.19
N ILE A 99 -3.24 1.61 -5.93
CA ILE A 99 -4.59 1.38 -5.41
C ILE A 99 -5.05 2.64 -4.70
N ALA A 100 -6.21 3.17 -5.08
CA ALA A 100 -6.91 4.22 -4.36
C ALA A 100 -8.23 3.70 -3.79
N ILE A 101 -8.46 3.98 -2.52
CA ILE A 101 -9.72 3.73 -1.83
C ILE A 101 -10.30 5.09 -1.49
N VAL A 102 -11.46 5.40 -2.07
CA VAL A 102 -12.19 6.68 -1.92
C VAL A 102 -13.53 6.39 -1.23
N PRO A 103 -13.58 6.44 0.13
CA PRO A 103 -14.77 6.01 0.88
C PRO A 103 -16.02 6.86 0.59
N SER A 104 -15.87 8.17 0.41
CA SER A 104 -16.97 9.08 0.08
C SER A 104 -17.72 8.71 -1.19
N GLU A 105 -16.99 8.16 -2.16
CA GLU A 105 -17.53 7.72 -3.45
C GLU A 105 -17.78 6.22 -3.51
N ARG A 106 -17.40 5.47 -2.46
CA ARG A 106 -17.39 4.00 -2.45
C ARG A 106 -16.62 3.42 -3.65
N HIS A 107 -15.52 4.04 -4.01
CA HIS A 107 -14.68 3.59 -5.11
C HIS A 107 -13.41 2.92 -4.59
N VAL A 108 -13.06 1.80 -5.23
CA VAL A 108 -11.76 1.16 -5.18
C VAL A 108 -11.21 1.12 -6.59
N ILE A 109 -10.11 1.82 -6.82
CA ILE A 109 -9.56 2.01 -8.17
C ILE A 109 -8.12 1.55 -8.18
N GLU A 110 -7.74 0.84 -9.24
CA GLU A 110 -6.38 0.40 -9.48
C GLU A 110 -5.87 0.98 -10.80
N TRP A 111 -4.74 1.66 -10.75
CA TRP A 111 -3.94 2.02 -11.93
C TRP A 111 -2.76 1.08 -12.04
N ARG A 112 -2.51 0.61 -13.27
CA ARG A 112 -1.37 -0.24 -13.62
C ARG A 112 -0.53 0.44 -14.68
N TRP A 113 0.74 0.63 -14.39
CA TRP A 113 1.73 1.18 -15.31
C TRP A 113 2.73 0.10 -15.70
N ASN A 114 2.89 -0.19 -16.98
CA ASN A 114 3.76 -1.25 -17.51
C ASN A 114 4.91 -0.71 -18.39
N LEU A 115 5.25 0.60 -18.33
CA LEU A 115 6.18 1.36 -19.16
C LEU A 115 5.67 1.72 -20.57
N GLU A 116 4.55 1.19 -21.01
CA GLU A 116 3.95 1.50 -22.31
C GLU A 116 2.56 2.12 -22.12
N ARG A 117 1.77 1.51 -21.26
CA ARG A 117 0.36 1.85 -21.09
C ARG A 117 0.01 2.01 -19.61
N LEU A 118 -0.68 3.08 -19.31
CA LEU A 118 -1.37 3.26 -18.05
C LEU A 118 -2.80 2.77 -18.23
N THR A 119 -3.19 1.77 -17.46
CA THR A 119 -4.56 1.26 -17.45
C THR A 119 -5.21 1.51 -16.11
N MET A 120 -6.51 1.74 -16.10
CA MET A 120 -7.32 1.93 -14.90
C MET A 120 -8.40 0.86 -14.83
N ARG A 121 -8.63 0.35 -13.63
CA ARG A 121 -9.74 -0.57 -13.33
C ARG A 121 -10.46 -0.12 -12.08
N ARG A 122 -11.79 -0.02 -12.12
CA ARG A 122 -12.62 0.09 -10.93
C ARG A 122 -12.94 -1.30 -10.41
N HIS A 123 -12.86 -1.48 -9.11
CA HIS A 123 -13.22 -2.70 -8.41
C HIS A 123 -14.49 -2.46 -7.62
N GLU A 124 -15.21 -3.52 -7.33
CA GLU A 124 -16.36 -3.47 -6.43
C GLU A 124 -15.94 -3.02 -5.02
N TRP A 125 -16.85 -2.33 -4.33
CA TRP A 125 -16.66 -1.91 -2.94
C TRP A 125 -16.81 -3.09 -1.98
N GLN A 126 -15.80 -3.97 -2.04
CA GLN A 126 -15.73 -5.17 -1.21
C GLN A 126 -14.28 -5.45 -0.81
N ARG A 127 -14.07 -6.49 -0.03
CA ARG A 127 -12.73 -6.93 0.34
C ARG A 127 -11.94 -7.33 -0.89
N GLN A 128 -10.74 -6.79 -1.01
CA GLN A 128 -9.80 -7.04 -2.10
C GLN A 128 -8.42 -7.35 -1.52
N HIS A 129 -7.64 -8.10 -2.26
CA HIS A 129 -6.26 -8.40 -1.94
C HIS A 129 -5.36 -8.08 -3.13
N TRP A 130 -4.24 -7.46 -2.86
CA TRP A 130 -3.20 -7.17 -3.86
C TRP A 130 -1.87 -7.66 -3.33
N PHE A 131 -1.14 -8.34 -4.20
CA PHE A 131 0.16 -8.91 -3.86
C PHE A 131 1.21 -8.44 -4.86
N SER A 132 2.45 -8.41 -4.41
CA SER A 132 3.64 -8.14 -5.20
C SER A 132 4.78 -8.98 -4.65
N SER A 133 5.64 -9.47 -5.51
CA SER A 133 6.82 -10.23 -5.11
C SER A 133 7.95 -10.05 -6.11
N GLY A 134 9.13 -9.69 -5.64
CA GLY A 134 10.35 -9.62 -6.47
C GLY A 134 11.04 -10.98 -6.64
N PHE A 135 10.44 -12.08 -6.16
CA PHE A 135 10.99 -13.42 -6.31
C PHE A 135 10.26 -14.20 -7.40
N ASP A 136 9.06 -14.67 -7.15
CA ASP A 136 8.18 -15.32 -8.10
C ASP A 136 6.79 -14.73 -7.88
N GLU A 137 6.46 -13.68 -8.63
CA GLU A 137 5.24 -12.92 -8.40
C GLU A 137 3.99 -13.76 -8.69
N CYS A 138 4.02 -14.61 -9.72
CA CYS A 138 2.89 -15.44 -10.08
C CYS A 138 2.56 -16.45 -8.98
N ARG A 139 3.58 -17.16 -8.51
CA ARG A 139 3.42 -18.12 -7.42
C ARG A 139 3.09 -17.47 -6.10
N ALA A 140 3.75 -16.34 -5.77
CA ALA A 140 3.47 -15.60 -4.55
C ALA A 140 2.02 -15.09 -4.51
N GLU A 141 1.50 -14.58 -5.62
CA GLU A 141 0.11 -14.13 -5.75
C GLU A 141 -0.86 -15.30 -5.55
N LEU A 142 -0.63 -16.44 -6.20
CA LEU A 142 -1.46 -17.64 -6.08
C LEU A 142 -1.49 -18.18 -4.64
N GLU A 143 -0.32 -18.37 -4.03
CA GLU A 143 -0.23 -18.92 -2.67
C GLU A 143 -0.83 -17.97 -1.63
N ARG A 144 -0.54 -16.67 -1.73
CA ARG A 144 -1.11 -15.66 -0.82
C ARG A 144 -2.61 -15.50 -1.00
N GLN A 145 -3.13 -15.63 -2.24
CA GLN A 145 -4.57 -15.62 -2.48
C GLN A 145 -5.23 -16.81 -1.82
N ARG A 146 -4.70 -18.03 -1.97
CA ARG A 146 -5.22 -19.24 -1.29
C ARG A 146 -5.27 -19.07 0.23
N ILE A 147 -4.24 -18.46 0.82
CA ILE A 147 -4.21 -18.19 2.27
C ILE A 147 -5.32 -17.21 2.66
N CYS A 148 -5.52 -16.16 1.87
CA CYS A 148 -6.58 -15.19 2.10
C CYS A 148 -7.96 -15.83 1.98
N ASP A 149 -8.20 -16.66 0.98
CA ASP A 149 -9.46 -17.35 0.75
C ASP A 149 -9.77 -18.33 1.91
N ALA A 150 -8.80 -19.15 2.28
CA ALA A 150 -8.95 -20.07 3.43
C ALA A 150 -9.17 -19.34 4.77
N ALA A 151 -8.68 -18.11 4.92
CA ALA A 151 -8.92 -17.31 6.11
C ALA A 151 -10.31 -16.64 6.11
N GLN A 152 -11.02 -16.63 4.98
CA GLN A 152 -12.35 -16.01 4.85
C GLN A 152 -13.47 -16.78 5.53
N ASP A 153 -13.33 -18.09 5.65
CA ASP A 153 -14.37 -18.98 6.21
C ASP A 153 -14.53 -18.87 7.74
N ARG A 154 -13.76 -18.00 8.39
CA ARG A 154 -13.80 -17.79 9.84
C ARG A 154 -14.72 -16.64 10.22
N GLN A 155 -15.55 -16.80 11.25
CA GLN A 155 -16.55 -15.82 11.72
C GLN A 155 -16.03 -14.41 12.04
N SER A 156 -14.72 -14.21 12.21
CA SER A 156 -14.12 -12.93 12.57
C SER A 156 -13.59 -12.09 11.40
N THR A 157 -13.96 -12.41 10.17
CA THR A 157 -13.34 -11.91 8.91
C THR A 157 -13.49 -10.40 8.61
N ARG A 158 -14.23 -9.65 9.44
CA ARG A 158 -14.45 -8.21 9.25
C ARG A 158 -13.74 -7.35 10.29
N SER A 159 -12.92 -7.95 11.15
CA SER A 159 -12.25 -7.20 12.23
C SER A 159 -10.82 -6.84 11.89
N LEU A 160 -10.33 -5.74 12.48
CA LEU A 160 -8.91 -5.37 12.42
C LEU A 160 -8.02 -6.45 13.06
N ARG A 161 -8.55 -7.20 14.07
CA ARG A 161 -7.84 -8.31 14.68
C ARG A 161 -7.57 -9.43 13.67
N TRP A 162 -8.58 -9.81 12.91
CA TRP A 162 -8.44 -10.79 11.83
C TRP A 162 -7.43 -10.33 10.78
N LEU A 163 -7.54 -9.06 10.32
CA LEU A 163 -6.63 -8.50 9.35
C LEU A 163 -5.16 -8.56 9.83
N ARG A 164 -4.91 -8.22 11.10
CA ARG A 164 -3.57 -8.31 11.70
C ARG A 164 -3.07 -9.75 11.78
N GLN A 165 -3.93 -10.70 12.12
CA GLN A 165 -3.58 -12.13 12.14
C GLN A 165 -3.22 -12.62 10.74
N LEU A 166 -4.00 -12.23 9.71
CA LEU A 166 -3.70 -12.54 8.32
C LEU A 166 -2.33 -12.00 7.89
N HIS A 167 -2.06 -10.74 8.19
CA HIS A 167 -0.76 -10.12 7.86
C HIS A 167 0.43 -10.73 8.61
N ARG A 168 0.21 -11.38 9.74
CA ARG A 168 1.24 -12.12 10.50
C ARG A 168 1.44 -13.56 10.04
N SER A 169 0.60 -14.05 9.14
CA SER A 169 0.60 -15.45 8.71
C SER A 169 1.89 -15.84 8.03
N HIS A 170 2.41 -17.00 8.41
CA HIS A 170 3.52 -17.68 7.75
C HIS A 170 3.06 -18.90 6.94
N ALA A 171 1.75 -19.09 6.77
CA ALA A 171 1.24 -20.18 5.93
C ALA A 171 1.73 -20.04 4.48
N PRO A 172 1.95 -21.17 3.75
CA PRO A 172 1.94 -22.55 4.25
C PRO A 172 3.16 -22.87 5.11
N LYS A 173 4.24 -22.11 4.99
CA LYS A 173 5.44 -22.09 5.84
C LYS A 173 6.12 -20.73 5.75
N ARG A 174 6.94 -20.41 6.75
CA ARG A 174 7.76 -19.19 6.76
C ARG A 174 8.71 -19.18 5.54
N GLY A 175 8.59 -18.18 4.69
CA GLY A 175 9.38 -18.13 3.46
C GLY A 175 8.91 -17.06 2.46
N PRO A 176 9.32 -17.19 1.18
CA PRO A 176 9.05 -16.19 0.15
C PRO A 176 7.57 -16.03 -0.22
N PHE A 177 6.76 -17.06 0.00
CA PHE A 177 5.36 -17.08 -0.39
C PHE A 177 4.38 -16.78 0.75
N SER A 178 4.86 -16.71 2.00
CA SER A 178 4.02 -16.32 3.14
C SER A 178 3.59 -14.84 3.05
N ILE A 179 2.49 -14.49 3.70
CA ILE A 179 2.00 -13.10 3.76
C ILE A 179 2.96 -12.25 4.57
N CYS A 180 3.44 -12.73 5.73
CA CYS A 180 4.60 -12.17 6.41
C CYS A 180 5.85 -12.85 5.83
N MET A 181 6.45 -12.21 4.85
CA MET A 181 7.49 -12.78 4.02
C MET A 181 8.86 -12.78 4.73
N HIS A 182 9.60 -13.88 4.56
CA HIS A 182 10.98 -14.02 5.06
C HIS A 182 11.84 -14.75 4.04
N ARG A 183 12.93 -14.13 3.66
CA ARG A 183 13.99 -14.67 2.82
C ARG A 183 15.35 -14.29 3.42
N SER A 184 16.43 -14.85 2.88
CA SER A 184 17.80 -14.52 3.30
C SER A 184 18.21 -13.09 2.86
N ASP A 185 17.69 -12.61 1.74
CA ASP A 185 18.03 -11.32 1.14
C ASP A 185 16.94 -10.23 1.31
N ALA A 186 15.73 -10.64 1.70
CA ALA A 186 14.56 -9.73 1.79
C ALA A 186 13.56 -10.22 2.83
N SER A 187 12.83 -9.31 3.45
CA SER A 187 11.76 -9.67 4.37
C SER A 187 10.65 -8.61 4.41
N THR A 188 9.55 -8.94 5.07
CA THR A 188 8.58 -7.92 5.51
C THR A 188 9.28 -7.03 6.54
N VAL A 189 9.55 -5.79 6.17
CA VAL A 189 10.30 -4.81 6.99
C VAL A 189 9.42 -3.81 7.73
N SER A 190 8.14 -3.75 7.38
CA SER A 190 7.16 -2.97 8.13
C SER A 190 5.72 -3.41 7.84
N TYR A 191 4.83 -3.08 8.77
CA TYR A 191 3.40 -3.23 8.63
C TYR A 191 2.71 -1.89 8.82
N THR A 192 1.79 -1.56 7.92
CA THR A 192 0.96 -0.35 8.02
C THR A 192 -0.51 -0.72 7.87
N GLU A 193 -1.34 -0.24 8.77
CA GLU A 193 -2.79 -0.33 8.67
C GLU A 193 -3.40 1.07 8.67
N VAL A 194 -4.44 1.25 7.88
CA VAL A 194 -5.26 2.46 7.86
C VAL A 194 -6.70 2.07 8.15
N ALA A 195 -7.33 2.78 9.05
CA ALA A 195 -8.74 2.67 9.35
C ALA A 195 -9.40 4.04 9.18
N VAL A 196 -10.42 4.10 8.33
CA VAL A 196 -11.27 5.26 8.15
C VAL A 196 -12.62 4.93 8.75
N SER A 197 -13.00 5.63 9.81
CA SER A 197 -14.28 5.39 10.49
C SER A 197 -14.78 6.66 11.18
N GLY A 198 -16.09 6.90 11.12
CA GLY A 198 -16.68 8.11 11.64
C GLY A 198 -16.00 9.36 11.04
N ARG A 199 -15.46 10.21 11.90
CA ARG A 199 -14.78 11.46 11.49
C ARG A 199 -13.25 11.38 11.57
N ARG A 200 -12.67 10.19 11.45
CA ARG A 200 -11.22 10.01 11.65
C ARG A 200 -10.62 9.04 10.64
N ALA A 201 -9.42 9.37 10.18
CA ALA A 201 -8.53 8.42 9.55
C ALA A 201 -7.35 8.15 10.51
N THR A 202 -7.15 6.88 10.84
CA THR A 202 -6.11 6.44 11.77
C THR A 202 -5.14 5.54 11.05
N MET A 203 -3.87 5.90 11.04
CA MET A 203 -2.77 5.07 10.55
C MET A 203 -2.00 4.48 11.72
N ARG A 204 -1.78 3.17 11.70
CA ARG A 204 -0.89 2.48 12.62
C ARG A 204 0.25 1.85 11.85
N TYR A 205 1.44 2.05 12.35
CA TYR A 205 2.67 1.62 11.72
C TYR A 205 3.53 0.83 12.70
N LYS A 206 4.06 -0.26 12.24
CA LYS A 206 5.05 -1.06 12.95
C LYS A 206 6.32 -1.17 12.11
N SER A 207 7.45 -0.80 12.67
CA SER A 207 8.76 -1.11 12.10
C SER A 207 9.10 -2.57 12.35
N GLY A 208 9.73 -3.21 11.39
CA GLY A 208 10.01 -4.65 11.41
C GLY A 208 8.83 -5.51 10.93
N PRO A 209 9.03 -6.82 10.82
CA PRO A 209 8.02 -7.76 10.36
C PRO A 209 6.82 -7.79 11.30
N CYS A 210 5.62 -7.93 10.74
CA CYS A 210 4.39 -7.90 11.52
C CYS A 210 4.27 -9.06 12.53
N CYS A 211 5.01 -10.16 12.33
CA CYS A 211 5.09 -11.30 13.24
C CYS A 211 6.00 -11.06 14.47
N SER A 212 6.88 -10.06 14.44
CA SER A 212 7.73 -9.74 15.60
C SER A 212 6.94 -9.02 16.70
N ASN A 213 7.51 -8.97 17.90
CA ASN A 213 7.03 -8.09 18.96
C ASN A 213 7.49 -6.65 18.70
N GLY A 214 6.75 -5.66 19.15
CA GLY A 214 7.11 -4.25 19.02
C GLY A 214 5.89 -3.34 19.04
N ALA A 215 6.10 -2.12 19.48
CA ALA A 215 5.07 -1.09 19.57
C ALA A 215 4.65 -0.59 18.19
N MET A 216 3.38 -0.20 18.08
CA MET A 216 2.85 0.46 16.91
C MET A 216 2.81 1.97 17.13
N VAL A 217 3.37 2.71 16.19
CA VAL A 217 3.18 4.17 16.13
C VAL A 217 1.81 4.45 15.53
N THR A 218 0.99 5.23 16.26
CA THR A 218 -0.36 5.62 15.80
C THR A 218 -0.38 7.10 15.47
N ARG A 219 -1.02 7.45 14.35
CA ARG A 219 -1.33 8.83 13.96
C ARG A 219 -2.78 8.89 13.52
N THR A 220 -3.48 9.92 13.98
CA THR A 220 -4.89 10.13 13.65
C THR A 220 -5.08 11.54 13.13
N ILE A 221 -5.82 11.68 12.03
CA ILE A 221 -6.28 12.93 11.47
C ILE A 221 -7.80 12.97 11.51
N SER A 222 -8.36 14.13 11.82
CA SER A 222 -9.80 14.36 11.69
C SER A 222 -10.15 14.52 10.22
N LEU A 223 -11.25 13.92 9.80
CA LEU A 223 -11.75 14.12 8.44
C LEU A 223 -12.35 15.53 8.34
N ALA A 224 -12.14 16.18 7.21
CA ALA A 224 -12.79 17.44 6.88
C ALA A 224 -14.31 17.25 6.84
N ARG A 225 -15.07 18.27 7.23
CA ARG A 225 -16.54 18.25 7.16
C ARG A 225 -16.96 18.14 5.70
N GLY A 226 -17.77 17.13 5.34
CA GLY A 226 -18.27 16.94 3.97
C GLY A 226 -18.21 15.50 3.44
N LEU A 227 -17.92 14.53 4.32
CA LEU A 227 -18.09 13.09 4.01
C LEU A 227 -19.41 12.56 4.57
#